data_6a6e78c57f11689ce8a96baf1076b986
#
_entry.id   6a6e78c57f11689ce8a96baf1076b986
#
_cell.length_a   1.000
_cell.length_b   1.000
_cell.length_c   1.000
_cell.angle_alpha   90.00
_cell.angle_beta   90.00
_cell.angle_gamma   90.00
#
_symmetry.space_group_name_H-M   'P 1'
#
loop_
_entity.id
_entity.type
_entity.pdbx_description
1 polymer ?
#
loop_
_entity_poly.entity_id
_entity_poly.type
_entity_poly.pdbx_seq_one_letter_code
_entity_poly.pdbx_strand_id
1 'polypeptide(L)'
;KDKLTMPILLAMAMAVSGVYMLSGGNTPGGSINIKGLMLVLATVIAYAAYIVGMNRSRIARLDSLKATFYILLSGAIVFLVNLAIKGDFPDPMPNLATTIDVLMVAFLPTLVSDLTLILAIRYIGSTTTAILGCMEPLTAVCMGVLFLGEHLQPMQIGGIVVVLSAVCIVISGSYIRKWVRDIRLLFMHRI
;
A
#
# COMPACT_ATOMS: atom_id res chain seq x y z
N LYS A 1 -5.33 -5.45 18.93
CA LYS A 1 -4.87 -6.75 18.38
C LYS A 1 -5.90 -7.18 17.36
N ASP A 2 -5.58 -7.00 16.09
CA ASP A 2 -6.43 -7.48 14.99
C ASP A 2 -6.38 -9.01 15.03
N LYS A 3 -7.48 -9.62 15.44
CA LYS A 3 -7.61 -11.07 15.35
C LYS A 3 -7.88 -11.41 13.89
N LEU A 4 -7.07 -12.29 13.31
CA LEU A 4 -7.35 -12.90 12.02
C LEU A 4 -8.71 -13.61 12.10
N THR A 5 -9.71 -13.05 11.47
CA THR A 5 -11.06 -13.63 11.36
C THR A 5 -11.25 -14.19 9.96
N MET A 6 -12.08 -15.20 9.80
CA MET A 6 -12.37 -15.82 8.48
C MET A 6 -12.70 -14.81 7.38
N PRO A 7 -13.53 -13.76 7.60
CA PRO A 7 -13.78 -12.75 6.55
C PRO A 7 -12.53 -11.96 6.15
N ILE A 8 -11.59 -11.74 7.08
CA ILE A 8 -10.32 -11.06 6.74
C ILE A 8 -9.44 -11.97 5.87
N LEU A 9 -9.34 -13.27 6.19
CA LEU A 9 -8.59 -14.22 5.36
C LEU A 9 -9.18 -14.34 3.95
N LEU A 10 -10.50 -14.40 3.85
CA LEU A 10 -11.20 -14.44 2.57
C LEU A 10 -10.95 -13.15 1.77
N ALA A 11 -11.06 -11.99 2.39
CA ALA A 11 -10.77 -10.72 1.75
C ALA A 11 -9.31 -10.61 1.28
N MET A 12 -8.35 -11.13 2.06
CA MET A 12 -6.94 -11.19 1.65
C MET A 12 -6.74 -12.07 0.41
N ALA A 13 -7.33 -13.27 0.40
CA ALA A 13 -7.26 -14.16 -0.77
C ALA A 13 -7.90 -13.54 -2.02
N MET A 14 -9.05 -12.90 -1.85
CA MET A 14 -9.72 -12.16 -2.93
C MET A 14 -8.88 -10.97 -3.41
N ALA A 15 -8.28 -10.19 -2.52
CA ALA A 15 -7.43 -9.06 -2.88
C ALA A 15 -6.23 -9.52 -3.72
N VAL A 16 -5.53 -10.57 -3.29
CA VAL A 16 -4.38 -11.12 -4.04
C VAL A 16 -4.81 -11.64 -5.41
N SER A 17 -5.91 -12.41 -5.48
CA SER A 17 -6.42 -12.92 -6.76
C SER A 17 -6.89 -11.81 -7.70
N GLY A 18 -7.54 -10.78 -7.16
CA GLY A 18 -7.99 -9.62 -7.92
C GLY A 18 -6.83 -8.80 -8.49
N VAL A 19 -5.78 -8.57 -7.70
CA VAL A 19 -4.54 -7.89 -8.17
C VAL A 19 -3.85 -8.73 -9.26
N TYR A 20 -3.79 -10.05 -9.12
CA TYR A 20 -3.28 -10.92 -10.17
C TYR A 20 -4.06 -10.79 -11.48
N MET A 21 -5.39 -10.76 -11.42
CA MET A 21 -6.24 -10.53 -12.58
C MET A 21 -6.05 -9.14 -13.19
N LEU A 22 -5.88 -8.09 -12.35
CA LEU A 22 -5.60 -6.73 -12.81
C LEU A 22 -4.26 -6.62 -13.55
N SER A 23 -3.26 -7.39 -13.13
CA SER A 23 -1.96 -7.44 -13.81
C SER A 23 -2.01 -8.10 -15.19
N GLY A 24 -3.21 -8.48 -15.68
CA GLY A 24 -3.40 -9.07 -17.01
C GLY A 24 -3.04 -10.54 -17.13
N GLY A 25 -2.80 -11.23 -16.01
CA GLY A 25 -2.42 -12.63 -16.01
C GLY A 25 -1.06 -12.87 -16.71
N ASN A 26 -0.89 -14.00 -17.30
CA ASN A 26 0.36 -14.35 -17.99
C ASN A 26 0.61 -13.45 -19.20
N THR A 27 1.69 -12.70 -19.19
CA THR A 27 2.30 -12.20 -20.44
C THR A 27 2.91 -13.38 -21.18
N PRO A 28 2.39 -13.77 -22.37
CA PRO A 28 2.95 -14.88 -23.11
C PRO A 28 4.40 -14.53 -23.55
N GLY A 29 5.37 -15.29 -23.09
CA GLY A 29 6.75 -15.24 -23.58
C GLY A 29 7.81 -14.61 -22.68
N GLY A 30 7.51 -14.17 -21.47
CA GLY A 30 8.50 -13.68 -20.52
C GLY A 30 9.14 -14.81 -19.71
N SER A 31 10.45 -15.07 -19.89
CA SER A 31 11.20 -15.93 -18.97
C SER A 31 11.23 -15.26 -17.58
N ILE A 32 10.72 -15.95 -16.56
CA ILE A 32 10.77 -15.45 -15.18
C ILE A 32 12.24 -15.40 -14.74
N ASN A 33 12.74 -14.19 -14.51
CA ASN A 33 14.07 -14.01 -13.93
C ASN A 33 14.00 -14.33 -12.43
N ILE A 34 14.59 -15.45 -12.03
CA ILE A 34 14.60 -15.93 -10.64
C ILE A 34 15.19 -14.88 -9.70
N LYS A 35 16.25 -14.17 -10.11
CA LYS A 35 16.83 -13.08 -9.29
C LYS A 35 15.82 -11.94 -9.07
N GLY A 36 15.09 -11.54 -10.13
CA GLY A 36 14.03 -10.54 -10.02
C GLY A 36 12.89 -11.00 -9.10
N LEU A 37 12.47 -12.26 -9.22
CA LEU A 37 11.44 -12.83 -8.34
C LEU A 37 11.86 -12.82 -6.87
N MET A 38 13.10 -13.22 -6.57
CA MET A 38 13.64 -13.20 -5.20
C MET A 38 13.71 -11.78 -4.63
N LEU A 39 14.08 -10.78 -5.44
CA LEU A 39 14.08 -9.39 -5.03
C LEU A 39 12.65 -8.88 -4.73
N VAL A 40 11.67 -9.23 -5.57
CA VAL A 40 10.26 -8.89 -5.32
C VAL A 40 9.76 -9.53 -4.03
N LEU A 41 10.05 -10.80 -3.77
CA LEU A 41 9.69 -11.46 -2.51
C LEU A 41 10.34 -10.77 -1.30
N ALA A 42 11.60 -10.37 -1.41
CA ALA A 42 12.30 -9.63 -0.36
C ALA A 42 11.62 -8.27 -0.07
N THR A 43 11.19 -7.54 -1.11
CA THR A 43 10.45 -6.26 -0.93
C THR A 43 9.10 -6.48 -0.27
N VAL A 44 8.36 -7.55 -0.59
CA VAL A 44 7.08 -7.89 0.06
C VAL A 44 7.29 -8.14 1.55
N ILE A 45 8.31 -8.89 1.94
CA ILE A 45 8.63 -9.16 3.35
C ILE A 45 9.03 -7.85 4.06
N ALA A 46 9.88 -7.05 3.44
CA ALA A 46 10.32 -5.76 4.00
C ALA A 46 9.13 -4.81 4.20
N TYR A 47 8.22 -4.72 3.22
CA TYR A 47 7.02 -3.87 3.29
C TYR A 47 6.04 -4.36 4.37
N ALA A 48 5.84 -5.67 4.48
CA ALA A 48 5.02 -6.25 5.55
C ALA A 48 5.62 -5.95 6.95
N ALA A 49 6.94 -6.10 7.09
CA ALA A 49 7.66 -5.76 8.32
C ALA A 49 7.54 -4.27 8.66
N TYR A 50 7.63 -3.39 7.65
CA TYR A 50 7.42 -1.95 7.79
C TYR A 50 6.02 -1.62 8.34
N ILE A 51 4.95 -2.10 7.68
CA ILE A 51 3.57 -1.83 8.10
C ILE A 51 3.29 -2.36 9.53
N VAL A 52 3.72 -3.59 9.83
CA VAL A 52 3.56 -4.18 11.16
C VAL A 52 4.43 -3.48 12.20
N GLY A 53 5.67 -3.15 11.84
CA GLY A 53 6.61 -2.42 12.69
C GLY A 53 6.09 -1.04 13.06
N MET A 54 5.53 -0.30 12.10
CA MET A 54 4.89 1.00 12.35
C MET A 54 3.76 0.91 13.37
N ASN A 55 2.96 -0.16 13.34
CA ASN A 55 1.85 -0.33 14.28
C ASN A 55 2.30 -0.74 15.69
N ARG A 56 3.45 -1.43 15.82
CA ARG A 56 3.92 -2.02 17.09
C ARG A 56 5.09 -1.29 17.75
N SER A 57 5.81 -0.46 17.02
CA SER A 57 7.01 0.21 17.52
C SER A 57 6.70 1.46 18.34
N ARG A 58 7.72 1.99 19.03
CA ARG A 58 7.64 3.29 19.73
C ARG A 58 7.37 4.45 18.74
N ILE A 59 7.67 4.28 17.48
CA ILE A 59 7.37 5.22 16.38
C ILE A 59 5.85 5.45 16.25
N ALA A 60 5.03 4.44 16.57
CA ALA A 60 3.58 4.60 16.63
C ALA A 60 3.11 5.67 17.63
N ARG A 61 3.94 6.04 18.61
CA ARG A 61 3.65 7.06 19.63
C ARG A 61 4.11 8.47 19.23
N LEU A 62 4.95 8.59 18.21
CA LEU A 62 5.39 9.89 17.69
C LEU A 62 4.26 10.54 16.90
N ASP A 63 4.28 11.86 16.76
CA ASP A 63 3.39 12.55 15.82
C ASP A 63 3.61 12.03 14.40
N SER A 64 2.53 11.95 13.60
CA SER A 64 2.59 11.39 12.26
C SER A 64 3.60 12.10 11.37
N LEU A 65 3.68 13.44 11.45
CA LEU A 65 4.66 14.24 10.73
C LEU A 65 6.10 13.90 11.12
N LYS A 66 6.39 13.76 12.42
CA LYS A 66 7.71 13.36 12.89
C LYS A 66 8.09 11.96 12.44
N ALA A 67 7.13 11.00 12.49
CA ALA A 67 7.33 9.65 12.02
C ALA A 67 7.64 9.64 10.52
N THR A 68 6.85 10.34 9.69
CA THR A 68 7.09 10.49 8.26
C THR A 68 8.47 11.08 7.98
N PHE A 69 8.84 12.16 8.68
CA PHE A 69 10.16 12.79 8.53
C PHE A 69 11.30 11.79 8.76
N TYR A 70 11.28 11.04 9.87
CA TYR A 70 12.33 10.07 10.16
C TYR A 70 12.38 8.91 9.16
N ILE A 71 11.24 8.47 8.66
CA ILE A 71 11.17 7.41 7.65
C ILE A 71 11.78 7.89 6.34
N LEU A 72 11.36 9.05 5.84
CA LEU A 72 11.91 9.64 4.62
C LEU A 72 13.40 9.96 4.75
N LEU A 73 13.81 10.48 5.90
CA LEU A 73 15.23 10.75 6.17
C LEU A 73 16.07 9.46 6.17
N SER A 74 15.58 8.39 6.81
CA SER A 74 16.28 7.11 6.81
C SER A 74 16.38 6.51 5.40
N GLY A 75 15.33 6.61 4.60
CA GLY A 75 15.33 6.20 3.20
C GLY A 75 16.33 7.00 2.37
N ALA A 76 16.35 8.32 2.53
CA ALA A 76 17.30 9.20 1.86
C ALA A 76 18.76 8.87 2.21
N ILE A 77 19.06 8.61 3.49
CA ILE A 77 20.41 8.21 3.93
C ILE A 77 20.83 6.89 3.28
N VAL A 78 19.96 5.87 3.30
CA VAL A 78 20.25 4.58 2.67
C VAL A 78 20.50 4.75 1.17
N PHE A 79 19.70 5.59 0.51
CA PHE A 79 19.87 5.86 -0.92
C PHE A 79 21.19 6.58 -1.22
N LEU A 80 21.55 7.59 -0.44
CA LEU A 80 22.81 8.33 -0.56
C LEU A 80 24.04 7.43 -0.33
N VAL A 81 23.98 6.55 0.68
CA VAL A 81 25.04 5.58 0.94
C VAL A 81 25.19 4.61 -0.23
N ASN A 82 24.09 4.12 -0.78
CA ASN A 82 24.13 3.24 -1.96
C ASN A 82 24.73 3.94 -3.18
N LEU A 83 24.38 5.21 -3.39
CA LEU A 83 24.90 6.04 -4.47
C LEU A 83 26.42 6.25 -4.32
N ALA A 84 26.85 6.56 -3.10
CA ALA A 84 28.28 6.75 -2.79
C ALA A 84 29.10 5.45 -3.00
N ILE A 85 28.53 4.29 -2.64
CA ILE A 85 29.20 2.99 -2.83
C ILE A 85 29.33 2.63 -4.33
N LYS A 86 28.31 2.94 -5.13
CA LYS A 86 28.31 2.66 -6.56
C LYS A 86 29.14 3.65 -7.38
N GLY A 87 29.35 4.85 -6.87
CA GLY A 87 30.01 5.94 -7.59
C GLY A 87 29.16 6.55 -8.72
N ASP A 88 27.90 6.16 -8.82
CA ASP A 88 26.95 6.62 -9.82
C ASP A 88 26.20 7.87 -9.30
N PHE A 89 26.83 9.02 -9.40
CA PHE A 89 26.12 10.26 -9.06
C PHE A 89 25.19 10.65 -10.22
N PRO A 90 23.95 11.11 -9.90
CA PRO A 90 23.02 11.54 -10.92
C PRO A 90 23.58 12.74 -11.69
N ASP A 91 23.35 12.75 -12.99
CA ASP A 91 23.69 13.89 -13.83
C ASP A 91 22.98 15.16 -13.33
N PRO A 92 23.62 16.33 -13.51
CA PRO A 92 22.99 17.59 -13.15
C PRO A 92 21.69 17.79 -13.95
N MET A 93 20.67 18.34 -13.28
CA MET A 93 19.37 18.57 -13.89
C MET A 93 19.50 19.44 -15.14
N PRO A 94 18.96 19.02 -16.31
CA PRO A 94 19.20 19.69 -17.59
C PRO A 94 18.53 21.07 -17.67
N ASN A 95 17.43 21.28 -16.96
CA ASN A 95 16.71 22.56 -16.97
C ASN A 95 15.84 22.74 -15.72
N LEU A 96 15.33 23.98 -15.53
CA LEU A 96 14.49 24.33 -14.38
C LEU A 96 13.15 23.55 -14.39
N ALA A 97 12.57 23.30 -15.55
CA ALA A 97 11.31 22.56 -15.67
C ALA A 97 11.47 21.14 -15.11
N THR A 98 12.51 20.41 -15.53
CA THR A 98 12.81 19.06 -15.00
C THR A 98 13.05 19.08 -13.48
N THR A 99 13.72 20.13 -12.97
CA THR A 99 13.92 20.28 -11.52
C THR A 99 12.60 20.44 -10.79
N ILE A 100 11.68 21.26 -11.32
CA ILE A 100 10.35 21.45 -10.75
C ILE A 100 9.56 20.13 -10.79
N ASP A 101 9.58 19.40 -11.90
CA ASP A 101 8.87 18.12 -12.06
C ASP A 101 9.37 17.10 -11.04
N VAL A 102 10.68 16.98 -10.86
CA VAL A 102 11.28 16.07 -9.86
C VAL A 102 10.88 16.47 -8.44
N LEU A 103 10.91 17.77 -8.12
CA LEU A 103 10.47 18.26 -6.81
C LEU A 103 8.98 18.00 -6.56
N MET A 104 8.14 18.21 -7.57
CA MET A 104 6.70 17.94 -7.47
C MET A 104 6.42 16.44 -7.24
N VAL A 105 7.10 15.55 -7.95
CA VAL A 105 6.99 14.10 -7.76
C VAL A 105 7.55 13.66 -6.38
N ALA A 106 8.64 14.25 -5.93
CA ALA A 106 9.19 13.95 -4.62
C ALA A 106 8.27 14.43 -3.49
N PHE A 107 7.70 15.63 -3.61
CA PHE A 107 6.90 16.22 -2.53
C PHE A 107 5.46 15.67 -2.48
N LEU A 108 4.70 15.74 -3.58
CA LEU A 108 3.29 15.39 -3.58
C LEU A 108 3.05 13.90 -3.38
N PRO A 109 3.46 12.99 -4.27
CA PRO A 109 3.16 11.57 -4.11
C PRO A 109 3.94 10.92 -2.97
N THR A 110 5.18 11.32 -2.68
CA THR A 110 5.97 10.68 -1.64
C THR A 110 5.57 11.14 -0.25
N LEU A 111 5.63 12.46 0.02
CA LEU A 111 5.34 12.98 1.37
C LEU A 111 3.87 12.79 1.76
N VAL A 112 2.94 13.11 0.86
CA VAL A 112 1.50 13.00 1.12
C VAL A 112 1.09 11.54 1.25
N SER A 113 1.61 10.66 0.39
CA SER A 113 1.32 9.23 0.44
C SER A 113 1.81 8.60 1.75
N ASP A 114 3.08 8.82 2.13
CA ASP A 114 3.65 8.27 3.36
C ASP A 114 2.93 8.79 4.60
N LEU A 115 2.61 10.08 4.64
CA LEU A 115 1.86 10.66 5.75
C LEU A 115 0.46 10.03 5.87
N THR A 116 -0.23 9.89 4.73
CA THR A 116 -1.56 9.27 4.68
C THR A 116 -1.52 7.80 5.08
N LEU A 117 -0.49 7.06 4.66
CA LEU A 117 -0.28 5.67 5.03
C LEU A 117 -0.07 5.53 6.55
N ILE A 118 0.77 6.38 7.16
CA ILE A 118 1.01 6.36 8.60
C ILE A 118 -0.26 6.69 9.38
N LEU A 119 -1.03 7.68 8.93
CA LEU A 119 -2.32 8.02 9.52
C LEU A 119 -3.31 6.85 9.39
N ALA A 120 -3.41 6.21 8.24
CA ALA A 120 -4.26 5.06 8.03
C ALA A 120 -3.90 3.91 8.99
N ILE A 121 -2.61 3.55 9.10
CA ILE A 121 -2.14 2.50 10.02
C ILE A 121 -2.55 2.82 11.48
N ARG A 122 -2.51 4.07 11.89
CA ARG A 122 -2.87 4.49 13.25
C ARG A 122 -4.37 4.44 13.51
N TYR A 123 -5.19 4.89 12.56
CA TYR A 123 -6.64 4.99 12.76
C TYR A 123 -7.36 3.67 12.54
N ILE A 124 -6.97 2.89 11.54
CA ILE A 124 -7.69 1.68 11.12
C ILE A 124 -6.87 0.39 11.29
N GLY A 125 -5.59 0.51 11.69
CA GLY A 125 -4.69 -0.63 11.91
C GLY A 125 -4.02 -1.13 10.63
N SER A 126 -2.93 -1.89 10.81
CA SER A 126 -2.06 -2.34 9.71
C SER A 126 -2.78 -3.28 8.74
N THR A 127 -3.59 -4.20 9.22
CA THR A 127 -4.29 -5.19 8.38
C THR A 127 -5.30 -4.53 7.44
N THR A 128 -6.14 -3.64 7.99
CA THR A 128 -7.14 -2.92 7.18
C THR A 128 -6.46 -1.98 6.18
N THR A 129 -5.39 -1.28 6.58
CA THR A 129 -4.61 -0.42 5.70
C THR A 129 -3.99 -1.20 4.54
N ALA A 130 -3.41 -2.39 4.81
CA ALA A 130 -2.84 -3.22 3.76
C ALA A 130 -3.88 -3.71 2.74
N ILE A 131 -5.10 -4.04 3.20
CA ILE A 131 -6.18 -4.45 2.30
C ILE A 131 -6.70 -3.26 1.48
N LEU A 132 -6.84 -2.08 2.10
CA LEU A 132 -7.19 -0.86 1.37
C LEU A 132 -6.10 -0.45 0.36
N GLY A 133 -4.84 -0.78 0.63
CA GLY A 133 -3.74 -0.62 -0.32
C GLY A 133 -3.94 -1.36 -1.64
N CYS A 134 -4.78 -2.42 -1.68
CA CYS A 134 -5.15 -3.08 -2.95
C CYS A 134 -5.97 -2.18 -3.90
N MET A 135 -6.46 -1.03 -3.42
CA MET A 135 -7.07 -0.01 -4.29
C MET A 135 -6.02 0.71 -5.15
N GLU A 136 -4.74 0.67 -4.78
CA GLU A 136 -3.66 1.32 -5.51
C GLU A 136 -3.52 0.80 -6.96
N PRO A 137 -3.35 -0.50 -7.22
CA PRO A 137 -3.33 -1.01 -8.59
C PRO A 137 -4.66 -0.82 -9.32
N LEU A 138 -5.78 -0.80 -8.60
CA LEU A 138 -7.08 -0.50 -9.21
C LEU A 138 -7.14 0.95 -9.71
N THR A 139 -6.72 1.92 -8.90
CA THR A 139 -6.67 3.32 -9.31
C THR A 139 -5.69 3.53 -10.46
N ALA A 140 -4.54 2.84 -10.46
CA ALA A 140 -3.57 2.89 -11.56
C ALA A 140 -4.20 2.43 -12.90
N VAL A 141 -4.92 1.31 -12.91
CA VAL A 141 -5.64 0.82 -14.10
C VAL A 141 -6.73 1.81 -14.54
N CYS A 142 -7.53 2.35 -13.61
CA CYS A 142 -8.54 3.35 -13.94
C CYS A 142 -7.93 4.61 -14.57
N MET A 143 -6.79 5.09 -14.04
CA MET A 143 -6.08 6.24 -14.59
C MET A 143 -5.50 5.94 -15.97
N GLY A 144 -4.96 4.73 -16.20
CA GLY A 144 -4.50 4.28 -17.52
C GLY A 144 -5.60 4.35 -18.57
N VAL A 145 -6.80 3.87 -18.22
CA VAL A 145 -7.97 3.95 -19.14
C VAL A 145 -8.41 5.39 -19.37
N LEU A 146 -8.54 6.20 -18.32
CA LEU A 146 -9.12 7.55 -18.42
C LEU A 146 -8.18 8.56 -19.08
N PHE A 147 -6.88 8.48 -18.79
CA PHE A 147 -5.91 9.48 -19.25
C PHE A 147 -4.99 9.00 -20.37
N LEU A 148 -4.70 7.69 -20.44
CA LEU A 148 -3.82 7.13 -21.46
C LEU A 148 -4.60 6.41 -22.57
N GLY A 149 -5.92 6.27 -22.45
CA GLY A 149 -6.77 5.63 -23.46
C GLY A 149 -6.54 4.11 -23.56
N GLU A 150 -6.03 3.47 -22.49
CA GLU A 150 -5.82 2.03 -22.47
C GLU A 150 -7.14 1.26 -22.50
N HIS A 151 -7.16 0.14 -23.21
CA HIS A 151 -8.32 -0.73 -23.27
C HIS A 151 -8.25 -1.82 -22.19
N LEU A 152 -9.29 -1.92 -21.38
CA LEU A 152 -9.39 -2.98 -20.37
C LEU A 152 -9.61 -4.35 -21.01
N GLN A 153 -8.78 -5.29 -20.62
CA GLN A 153 -9.01 -6.70 -20.94
C GLN A 153 -10.13 -7.26 -20.05
N PRO A 154 -10.93 -8.25 -20.53
CA PRO A 154 -11.99 -8.87 -19.73
C PRO A 154 -11.52 -9.40 -18.38
N MET A 155 -10.29 -9.91 -18.31
CA MET A 155 -9.66 -10.37 -17.07
C MET A 155 -9.42 -9.24 -16.06
N GLN A 156 -9.02 -8.06 -16.52
CA GLN A 156 -8.84 -6.88 -15.68
C GLN A 156 -10.17 -6.38 -15.10
N ILE A 157 -11.25 -6.42 -15.90
CA ILE A 157 -12.60 -6.08 -15.41
C ILE A 157 -13.02 -7.04 -14.28
N GLY A 158 -12.78 -8.34 -14.44
CA GLY A 158 -12.99 -9.32 -13.38
C GLY A 158 -12.16 -9.01 -12.13
N GLY A 159 -10.90 -8.64 -12.29
CA GLY A 159 -10.00 -8.23 -11.23
C GLY A 159 -10.53 -7.03 -10.44
N ILE A 160 -11.05 -6.00 -11.12
CA ILE A 160 -11.69 -4.83 -10.50
C ILE A 160 -12.82 -5.26 -9.55
N VAL A 161 -13.72 -6.10 -10.04
CA VAL A 161 -14.87 -6.57 -9.25
C VAL A 161 -14.42 -7.36 -8.02
N VAL A 162 -13.42 -8.22 -8.17
CA VAL A 162 -12.88 -9.02 -7.06
C VAL A 162 -12.20 -8.15 -6.01
N VAL A 163 -11.37 -7.18 -6.41
CA VAL A 163 -10.72 -6.24 -5.47
C VAL A 163 -11.76 -5.40 -4.72
N LEU A 164 -12.73 -4.83 -5.42
CA LEU A 164 -13.79 -4.05 -4.79
C LEU A 164 -14.60 -4.89 -3.80
N SER A 165 -14.92 -6.13 -4.14
CA SER A 165 -15.62 -7.05 -3.24
C SER A 165 -14.80 -7.35 -1.98
N ALA A 166 -13.48 -7.56 -2.11
CA ALA A 166 -12.57 -7.76 -0.98
C ALA A 166 -12.57 -6.55 -0.02
N VAL A 167 -12.46 -5.33 -0.58
CA VAL A 167 -12.50 -4.08 0.18
C VAL A 167 -13.86 -3.93 0.90
N CYS A 168 -14.97 -4.20 0.23
CA CYS A 168 -16.31 -4.16 0.83
C CYS A 168 -16.46 -5.13 2.01
N ILE A 169 -15.94 -6.36 1.91
CA ILE A 169 -15.95 -7.35 3.00
C ILE A 169 -15.20 -6.81 4.24
N VAL A 170 -14.04 -6.19 4.04
CA VAL A 170 -13.24 -5.65 5.15
C VAL A 170 -13.94 -4.48 5.82
N ILE A 171 -14.46 -3.55 5.03
CA ILE A 171 -15.17 -2.38 5.56
C ILE A 171 -16.41 -2.84 6.33
N SER A 172 -17.24 -3.70 5.74
CA SER A 172 -18.44 -4.24 6.38
C SER A 172 -18.11 -5.00 7.67
N GLY A 173 -17.08 -5.84 7.66
CA GLY A 173 -16.62 -6.58 8.84
C GLY A 173 -16.10 -5.68 9.97
N SER A 174 -15.55 -4.52 9.68
CA SER A 174 -15.12 -3.54 10.68
C SER A 174 -16.33 -2.81 11.30
N TYR A 175 -17.33 -2.45 10.51
CA TYR A 175 -18.58 -1.83 10.95
C TYR A 175 -19.40 -2.75 11.87
N ILE A 176 -19.59 -4.01 11.47
CA ILE A 176 -20.33 -5.02 12.25
C ILE A 176 -19.65 -5.24 13.62
N ARG A 177 -18.31 -5.33 13.66
CA ARG A 177 -17.59 -5.48 14.94
C ARG A 177 -17.73 -4.29 15.87
N LYS A 178 -17.72 -3.07 15.32
CA LYS A 178 -17.96 -1.86 16.10
C LYS A 178 -19.36 -1.85 16.66
N TRP A 179 -20.37 -2.11 15.86
CA TRP A 179 -21.77 -2.14 16.24
C TRP A 179 -22.06 -3.21 17.32
N VAL A 180 -21.56 -4.44 17.16
CA VAL A 180 -21.68 -5.52 18.16
C VAL A 180 -21.00 -5.15 19.48
N ARG A 181 -19.86 -4.47 19.45
CA ARG A 181 -19.16 -4.00 20.65
C ARG A 181 -19.97 -2.93 21.37
N ASP A 182 -20.53 -1.97 20.63
CA ASP A 182 -21.30 -0.87 21.21
C ASP A 182 -22.61 -1.38 21.84
N ILE A 183 -23.27 -2.34 21.21
CA ILE A 183 -24.44 -3.03 21.81
C ILE A 183 -24.02 -3.77 23.09
N ARG A 184 -22.91 -4.51 23.09
CA ARG A 184 -22.44 -5.24 24.28
C ARG A 184 -22.16 -4.28 25.44
N LEU A 185 -21.57 -3.11 25.19
CA LEU A 185 -21.32 -2.09 26.21
C LEU A 185 -22.62 -1.50 26.76
N LEU A 186 -23.65 -1.30 25.92
CA LEU A 186 -24.96 -0.85 26.35
C LEU A 186 -25.66 -1.86 27.27
N PHE A 187 -25.50 -3.16 27.02
CA PHE A 187 -26.06 -4.22 27.88
C PHE A 187 -25.29 -4.38 29.21
N MET A 188 -23.97 -4.17 29.22
CA MET A 188 -23.18 -4.26 30.45
C MET A 188 -23.35 -3.04 31.38
N HIS A 189 -23.83 -1.92 30.91
CA HIS A 189 -24.13 -0.72 31.74
C HIS A 189 -25.52 -0.74 32.35
N ARG A 190 -26.31 -1.76 32.03
CA ARG A 190 -27.68 -1.93 32.58
C ARG A 190 -27.81 -3.00 33.68
N ILE A 191 -26.72 -3.62 34.08
CA ILE A 191 -26.61 -4.53 35.23
C ILE A 191 -25.70 -3.90 36.27
#